data_4b96e52cac72472233d30728cdee800a
#
_entry.id   4b96e52cac72472233d30728cdee800a
#
_cell.length_a   1.000
_cell.length_b   1.000
_cell.length_c   1.000
_cell.angle_alpha   90.00
_cell.angle_beta   90.00
_cell.angle_gamma   90.00
#
_symmetry.space_group_name_H-M   'P 1'
#
loop_
_entity.id
_entity.type
_entity.pdbx_description
1 polymer ?
#
loop_
_entity_poly.entity_id
_entity_poly.type
_entity_poly.pdbx_seq_one_letter_code
_entity_poly.pdbx_strand_id
1 'polypeptide(L)'
;HLDSTDHYLNKNKSNNTDKRSVDEYTLRDIIGPIVYINISARVAKELARNGGKPSPDTKVTNFGTSTGATVLASDIENVAANIVDRAWIVVHSGWDKLFVGKGPKNPFMHPYINGLNYPGFGKDAVTKLIEIENRKGVRINGIVMDNLSIDSGESGRGSDGKNPYGDGWYTHQLG
;
A
#
# COMPACT_ATOMS: atom_id res chain seq x y z
N HIS A 1 -1.86 8.32 -8.51
CA HIS A 1 -0.81 9.34 -8.38
C HIS A 1 0.56 8.69 -8.23
N LEU A 2 1.62 9.46 -8.35
CA LEU A 2 3.00 9.07 -8.10
C LEU A 2 3.51 9.91 -6.93
N ASP A 3 3.91 9.25 -5.86
CA ASP A 3 4.62 9.89 -4.75
C ASP A 3 6.12 9.73 -4.94
N SER A 4 6.84 10.82 -4.81
CA SER A 4 8.29 10.81 -4.84
C SER A 4 8.86 10.42 -3.48
N THR A 5 10.14 10.07 -3.46
CA THR A 5 10.87 9.81 -2.22
C THR A 5 10.89 11.01 -1.26
N ASP A 6 10.77 12.24 -1.78
CA ASP A 6 10.70 13.47 -0.96
C ASP A 6 9.34 13.68 -0.29
N HIS A 7 8.26 13.04 -0.79
CA HIS A 7 6.89 13.30 -0.33
C HIS A 7 6.68 13.02 1.17
N TYR A 8 7.31 11.98 1.71
CA TYR A 8 7.09 11.53 3.09
C TYR A 8 8.38 11.37 3.91
N LEU A 9 9.46 11.99 3.47
CA LEU A 9 10.73 11.92 4.22
C LEU A 9 10.59 12.64 5.56
N ASN A 10 10.48 11.88 6.63
CA ASN A 10 10.81 12.39 7.95
C ASN A 10 12.33 12.62 7.97
N LYS A 11 12.74 13.87 7.72
CA LYS A 11 14.14 14.31 7.62
C LYS A 11 15.03 13.88 8.78
N ASN A 12 14.41 13.47 9.90
CA ASN A 12 15.11 13.09 11.13
C ASN A 12 15.24 11.57 11.33
N LYS A 13 14.56 10.73 10.55
CA LYS A 13 14.49 9.28 10.76
C LYS A 13 14.84 8.43 9.53
N SER A 14 14.90 8.99 8.36
CA SER A 14 15.17 8.26 7.13
C SER A 14 16.65 8.25 6.80
N ASN A 15 17.24 7.06 6.68
CA ASN A 15 18.55 6.86 6.07
C ASN A 15 18.49 6.96 4.53
N ASN A 16 17.30 7.20 3.96
CA ASN A 16 17.15 7.35 2.52
C ASN A 16 17.81 8.65 2.06
N THR A 17 18.79 8.53 1.22
CA THR A 17 19.55 9.64 0.62
C THR A 17 18.90 10.18 -0.65
N ASP A 18 17.94 9.46 -1.22
CA ASP A 18 17.20 9.91 -2.39
C ASP A 18 16.08 10.87 -1.97
N LYS A 19 16.27 12.14 -2.29
CA LYS A 19 15.35 13.25 -1.95
C LYS A 19 14.75 13.89 -3.19
N ARG A 20 14.72 13.16 -4.30
CA ARG A 20 14.20 13.70 -5.56
C ARG A 20 12.70 13.94 -5.48
N SER A 21 12.28 15.08 -5.98
CA SER A 21 10.87 15.39 -6.27
C SER A 21 10.43 14.73 -7.58
N VAL A 22 9.12 14.71 -7.85
CA VAL A 22 8.56 13.99 -9.00
C VAL A 22 9.10 14.51 -10.35
N ASP A 23 9.36 15.81 -10.45
CA ASP A 23 9.90 16.45 -11.66
C ASP A 23 11.37 16.13 -11.94
N GLU A 24 12.08 15.57 -10.97
CA GLU A 24 13.47 15.12 -11.12
C GLU A 24 13.58 13.66 -11.58
N TYR A 25 12.45 12.94 -11.70
CA TYR A 25 12.47 11.56 -12.21
C TYR A 25 12.58 11.53 -13.72
N THR A 26 13.46 10.68 -14.19
CA THR A 26 13.64 10.38 -15.61
C THR A 26 12.78 9.18 -16.02
N LEU A 27 12.61 8.97 -17.33
CA LEU A 27 11.95 7.75 -17.84
C LEU A 27 12.63 6.48 -17.32
N ARG A 28 13.93 6.51 -17.10
CA ARG A 28 14.68 5.38 -16.55
C ARG A 28 14.25 5.04 -15.12
N ASP A 29 13.79 6.02 -14.35
CA ASP A 29 13.34 5.80 -12.98
C ASP A 29 11.92 5.22 -12.92
N ILE A 30 11.09 5.47 -13.94
CA ILE A 30 9.69 5.06 -13.97
C ILE A 30 9.38 3.88 -14.90
N ILE A 31 10.33 3.47 -15.76
CA ILE A 31 10.17 2.29 -16.62
C ILE A 31 10.95 1.12 -16.03
N GLY A 32 10.29 -0.02 -15.86
CA GLY A 32 10.90 -1.24 -15.35
C GLY A 32 10.02 -2.47 -15.50
N PRO A 33 10.56 -3.65 -15.23
CA PRO A 33 9.79 -4.90 -15.20
C PRO A 33 8.66 -4.83 -14.15
N ILE A 34 7.54 -5.52 -14.43
CA ILE A 34 6.41 -5.60 -13.50
C ILE A 34 6.41 -6.97 -12.82
N VAL A 35 6.34 -6.95 -11.49
CA VAL A 35 6.04 -8.12 -10.66
C VAL A 35 4.62 -7.94 -10.12
N TYR A 36 3.71 -8.81 -10.58
CA TYR A 36 2.29 -8.70 -10.28
C TYR A 36 1.89 -9.61 -9.13
N ILE A 37 1.17 -9.06 -8.17
CA ILE A 37 0.63 -9.77 -7.01
C ILE A 37 -0.89 -9.56 -6.97
N ASN A 38 -1.66 -10.64 -6.93
CA ASN A 38 -3.12 -10.57 -6.87
C ASN A 38 -3.62 -11.09 -5.53
N ILE A 39 -4.19 -10.19 -4.72
CA ILE A 39 -4.82 -10.50 -3.44
C ILE A 39 -6.34 -10.32 -3.46
N SER A 40 -6.94 -10.03 -4.61
CA SER A 40 -8.34 -9.64 -4.74
C SER A 40 -9.34 -10.68 -4.19
N ALA A 41 -9.07 -11.96 -4.41
CA ALA A 41 -9.91 -13.03 -3.87
C ALA A 41 -9.89 -13.08 -2.34
N ARG A 42 -8.71 -12.86 -1.72
CA ARG A 42 -8.55 -12.80 -0.27
C ARG A 42 -9.25 -11.58 0.32
N VAL A 43 -9.08 -10.42 -0.32
CA VAL A 43 -9.77 -9.17 0.06
C VAL A 43 -11.28 -9.33 -0.03
N ALA A 44 -11.81 -9.91 -1.10
CA ALA A 44 -13.25 -10.16 -1.26
C ALA A 44 -13.81 -11.08 -0.17
N LYS A 45 -13.07 -12.14 0.19
CA LYS A 45 -13.44 -13.05 1.26
C LYS A 45 -13.46 -12.36 2.63
N GLU A 46 -12.49 -11.49 2.87
CA GLU A 46 -12.42 -10.72 4.11
C GLU A 46 -13.54 -9.69 4.21
N LEU A 47 -13.87 -9.01 3.12
CA LEU A 47 -15.04 -8.13 3.06
C LEU A 47 -16.33 -8.88 3.41
N ALA A 48 -16.52 -10.07 2.83
CA ALA A 48 -17.70 -10.89 3.11
C ALA A 48 -17.82 -11.26 4.60
N ARG A 49 -16.69 -11.51 5.28
CA ARG A 49 -16.66 -11.81 6.73
C ARG A 49 -16.99 -10.59 7.60
N ASN A 50 -16.67 -9.38 7.13
CA ASN A 50 -16.85 -8.13 7.85
C ASN A 50 -18.13 -7.37 7.44
N GLY A 51 -19.14 -8.04 6.94
CA GLY A 51 -20.44 -7.43 6.62
C GLY A 51 -20.63 -7.06 5.15
N GLY A 52 -19.71 -7.46 4.28
CA GLY A 52 -19.81 -7.26 2.85
C GLY A 52 -19.08 -6.02 2.34
N LYS A 53 -19.49 -5.54 1.16
CA LYS A 53 -18.84 -4.38 0.54
C LYS A 53 -19.22 -3.08 1.25
N PRO A 54 -18.29 -2.13 1.41
CA PRO A 54 -18.63 -0.79 1.85
C PRO A 54 -19.65 -0.13 0.93
N SER A 55 -20.53 0.66 1.52
CA SER A 55 -21.52 1.46 0.79
C SER A 55 -21.51 2.90 1.32
N PRO A 56 -22.21 3.85 0.66
CA PRO A 56 -22.33 5.22 1.17
C PRO A 56 -22.89 5.32 2.60
N ASP A 57 -23.65 4.31 3.03
CA ASP A 57 -24.31 4.30 4.35
C ASP A 57 -23.62 3.34 5.33
N THR A 58 -22.71 2.49 4.87
CA THR A 58 -22.11 1.43 5.68
C THR A 58 -20.61 1.35 5.46
N LYS A 59 -19.84 1.58 6.54
CA LYS A 59 -18.40 1.35 6.57
C LYS A 59 -18.11 -0.08 7.02
N VAL A 60 -17.09 -0.69 6.42
CA VAL A 60 -16.50 -1.92 6.92
C VAL A 60 -15.31 -1.56 7.80
N THR A 61 -15.48 -1.66 9.11
CA THR A 61 -14.45 -1.30 10.11
C THR A 61 -13.48 -2.45 10.36
N ASN A 62 -12.32 -2.15 10.94
CA ASN A 62 -11.26 -3.13 11.29
C ASN A 62 -10.75 -3.96 10.10
N PHE A 63 -11.01 -3.52 8.89
CA PHE A 63 -10.64 -4.23 7.69
C PHE A 63 -9.15 -4.12 7.39
N GLY A 64 -8.58 -2.92 7.51
CA GLY A 64 -7.19 -2.63 7.17
C GLY A 64 -6.15 -3.29 8.08
N THR A 65 -6.56 -3.80 9.26
CA THR A 65 -5.66 -4.55 10.17
C THR A 65 -5.75 -6.06 9.98
N SER A 66 -6.69 -6.52 9.16
CA SER A 66 -6.88 -7.94 8.89
C SER A 66 -5.80 -8.49 7.99
N THR A 67 -5.28 -9.67 8.33
CA THR A 67 -4.38 -10.42 7.43
C THR A 67 -5.04 -10.80 6.10
N GLY A 68 -6.38 -10.81 6.05
CA GLY A 68 -7.15 -10.99 4.83
C GLY A 68 -7.14 -9.79 3.90
N ALA A 69 -6.86 -8.60 4.43
CA ALA A 69 -6.90 -7.34 3.70
C ALA A 69 -5.51 -6.79 3.34
N THR A 70 -4.45 -7.22 4.03
CA THR A 70 -3.10 -6.69 3.81
C THR A 70 -2.28 -7.58 2.89
N VAL A 71 -1.31 -6.97 2.20
CA VAL A 71 -0.21 -7.69 1.56
C VAL A 71 0.69 -8.23 2.66
N LEU A 72 1.04 -9.51 2.58
CA LEU A 72 1.81 -10.24 3.58
C LEU A 72 3.23 -10.53 3.07
N ALA A 73 4.15 -10.80 3.99
CA ALA A 73 5.50 -11.25 3.65
C ALA A 73 5.50 -12.49 2.74
N SER A 74 4.53 -13.40 2.93
CA SER A 74 4.38 -14.58 2.09
C SER A 74 3.98 -14.25 0.64
N ASP A 75 3.18 -13.21 0.42
CA ASP A 75 2.84 -12.77 -0.94
C ASP A 75 4.08 -12.30 -1.69
N ILE A 76 4.97 -11.59 -0.98
CA ILE A 76 6.24 -11.09 -1.53
C ILE A 76 7.22 -12.25 -1.78
N GLU A 77 7.36 -13.18 -0.82
CA GLU A 77 8.26 -14.33 -0.97
C GLU A 77 7.86 -15.22 -2.15
N ASN A 78 6.56 -15.40 -2.38
CA ASN A 78 6.04 -16.20 -3.51
C ASN A 78 6.47 -15.64 -4.88
N VAL A 79 6.74 -14.35 -4.99
CA VAL A 79 7.19 -13.70 -6.22
C VAL A 79 8.66 -13.30 -6.20
N ALA A 80 9.38 -13.61 -5.13
CA ALA A 80 10.76 -13.17 -4.91
C ALA A 80 11.71 -13.53 -6.06
N ALA A 81 11.52 -14.69 -6.70
CA ALA A 81 12.31 -15.10 -7.85
C ALA A 81 12.22 -14.11 -9.03
N ASN A 82 11.05 -13.51 -9.22
CA ASN A 82 10.74 -12.58 -10.32
C ASN A 82 11.16 -11.13 -10.03
N ILE A 83 11.50 -10.81 -8.78
CA ILE A 83 12.00 -9.47 -8.42
C ILE A 83 13.41 -9.33 -8.96
N VAL A 84 13.55 -8.50 -9.97
CA VAL A 84 14.81 -8.14 -10.60
C VAL A 84 15.09 -6.65 -10.41
N ASP A 85 16.29 -6.22 -10.79
CA ASP A 85 16.66 -4.81 -10.67
C ASP A 85 15.67 -3.90 -11.40
N ARG A 86 15.26 -2.82 -10.73
CA ARG A 86 14.31 -1.81 -11.21
C ARG A 86 12.87 -2.33 -11.41
N ALA A 87 12.49 -3.42 -10.78
CA ALA A 87 11.13 -3.92 -10.85
C ALA A 87 10.13 -2.96 -10.19
N TRP A 88 8.90 -2.95 -10.70
CA TRP A 88 7.71 -2.39 -10.06
C TRP A 88 6.90 -3.51 -9.43
N ILE A 89 6.57 -3.37 -8.16
CA ILE A 89 5.67 -4.29 -7.46
C ILE A 89 4.24 -3.77 -7.62
N VAL A 90 3.45 -4.45 -8.42
CA VAL A 90 2.06 -4.07 -8.74
C VAL A 90 1.11 -5.00 -8.02
N VAL A 91 0.34 -4.48 -7.09
CA VAL A 91 -0.63 -5.24 -6.31
C VAL A 91 -2.05 -4.92 -6.74
N HIS A 92 -2.80 -5.95 -7.08
CA HIS A 92 -4.23 -5.87 -7.37
C HIS A 92 -5.03 -6.42 -6.18
N SER A 93 -5.72 -5.55 -5.48
CA SER A 93 -6.61 -5.88 -4.37
C SER A 93 -8.08 -5.99 -4.78
N GLY A 94 -8.43 -5.51 -5.96
CA GLY A 94 -9.81 -5.39 -6.46
C GLY A 94 -10.59 -4.26 -5.77
N TRP A 95 -9.90 -3.36 -5.07
CA TRP A 95 -10.49 -2.23 -4.37
C TRP A 95 -10.96 -1.13 -5.32
N ASP A 96 -10.34 -1.02 -6.50
CA ASP A 96 -10.73 -0.13 -7.60
C ASP A 96 -12.22 -0.23 -7.97
N LYS A 97 -12.82 -1.42 -7.83
CA LYS A 97 -14.23 -1.67 -8.07
C LYS A 97 -15.17 -0.91 -7.14
N LEU A 98 -14.67 -0.35 -6.06
CA LEU A 98 -15.41 0.49 -5.13
C LEU A 98 -15.37 1.98 -5.51
N PHE A 99 -14.55 2.34 -6.50
CA PHE A 99 -14.50 3.69 -7.03
C PHE A 99 -15.71 3.93 -7.95
N VAL A 100 -16.79 4.41 -7.35
CA VAL A 100 -18.07 4.64 -8.02
C VAL A 100 -18.31 6.15 -8.20
N GLY A 101 -17.89 6.70 -9.29
CA GLY A 101 -18.20 8.06 -9.78
C GLY A 101 -18.42 9.13 -8.69
N LYS A 102 -19.60 9.75 -8.70
CA LYS A 102 -20.00 10.74 -7.69
C LYS A 102 -20.30 10.03 -6.36
N GLY A 103 -19.43 10.22 -5.40
CA GLY A 103 -19.63 9.74 -4.04
C GLY A 103 -20.60 10.59 -3.21
N PRO A 104 -20.88 10.18 -1.97
CA PRO A 104 -21.69 10.93 -1.03
C PRO A 104 -21.05 12.29 -0.69
N LYS A 105 -21.87 13.23 -0.17
CA LYS A 105 -21.38 14.57 0.25
C LYS A 105 -20.23 14.50 1.25
N ASN A 106 -20.24 13.52 2.14
CA ASN A 106 -19.12 13.24 3.05
C ASN A 106 -18.13 12.27 2.36
N PRO A 107 -16.92 12.71 1.98
CA PRO A 107 -15.96 11.87 1.28
C PRO A 107 -15.54 10.62 2.08
N PHE A 108 -15.53 10.69 3.42
CA PHE A 108 -15.20 9.53 4.26
C PHE A 108 -16.25 8.41 4.19
N MET A 109 -17.45 8.70 3.68
CA MET A 109 -18.49 7.72 3.42
C MET A 109 -18.43 7.13 2.02
N HIS A 110 -17.49 7.60 1.18
CA HIS A 110 -17.29 7.01 -0.14
C HIS A 110 -16.83 5.55 0.01
N PRO A 111 -17.42 4.57 -0.68
CA PRO A 111 -17.07 3.16 -0.56
C PRO A 111 -15.59 2.88 -0.75
N TYR A 112 -14.95 3.56 -1.69
CA TYR A 112 -13.53 3.45 -1.96
C TYR A 112 -12.65 3.94 -0.79
N ILE A 113 -13.09 4.98 -0.08
CA ILE A 113 -12.38 5.53 1.09
C ILE A 113 -12.69 4.70 2.33
N ASN A 114 -13.93 4.25 2.49
CA ASN A 114 -14.41 3.39 3.58
C ASN A 114 -13.96 3.88 4.97
N GLY A 115 -13.96 5.19 5.19
CA GLY A 115 -13.49 5.77 6.45
C GLY A 115 -12.04 5.46 6.79
N LEU A 116 -11.18 5.36 5.76
CA LEU A 116 -9.77 4.97 5.83
C LEU A 116 -9.54 3.48 6.21
N ASN A 117 -10.50 2.59 5.95
CA ASN A 117 -10.35 1.15 6.10
C ASN A 117 -10.25 0.49 4.72
N TYR A 118 -9.07 0.42 4.15
CA TYR A 118 -8.79 -0.14 2.83
C TYR A 118 -7.55 -1.05 2.87
N PRO A 119 -7.36 -1.93 1.88
CA PRO A 119 -6.18 -2.80 1.79
C PRO A 119 -4.89 -1.99 1.73
N GLY A 120 -3.76 -2.62 2.03
CA GLY A 120 -2.45 -2.02 1.88
C GLY A 120 -1.35 -2.99 2.26
N PHE A 121 -0.11 -2.52 2.28
CA PHE A 121 1.02 -3.32 2.73
C PHE A 121 1.04 -3.44 4.25
N GLY A 122 1.27 -4.65 4.73
CA GLY A 122 1.67 -4.89 6.11
C GLY A 122 3.16 -4.59 6.30
N LYS A 123 3.56 -4.30 7.54
CA LYS A 123 4.96 -4.04 7.89
C LYS A 123 5.89 -5.20 7.49
N ASP A 124 5.43 -6.42 7.69
CA ASP A 124 6.17 -7.63 7.36
C ASP A 124 6.44 -7.77 5.86
N ALA A 125 5.48 -7.34 5.01
CA ALA A 125 5.63 -7.34 3.57
C ALA A 125 6.70 -6.33 3.11
N VAL A 126 6.70 -5.13 3.67
CA VAL A 126 7.71 -4.11 3.35
C VAL A 126 9.09 -4.56 3.82
N THR A 127 9.19 -5.08 5.04
CA THR A 127 10.45 -5.66 5.55
C THR A 127 10.96 -6.76 4.63
N LYS A 128 10.06 -7.61 4.11
CA LYS A 128 10.42 -8.68 3.18
C LYS A 128 10.94 -8.14 1.85
N LEU A 129 10.36 -7.08 1.31
CA LEU A 129 10.88 -6.43 0.09
C LEU A 129 12.31 -5.95 0.30
N ILE A 130 12.58 -5.25 1.40
CA ILE A 130 13.94 -4.76 1.74
C ILE A 130 14.93 -5.92 1.90
N GLU A 131 14.52 -7.01 2.56
CA GLU A 131 15.34 -8.23 2.67
C GLU A 131 15.72 -8.81 1.29
N ILE A 132 14.75 -8.84 0.36
CA ILE A 132 14.98 -9.36 -1.00
C ILE A 132 15.91 -8.44 -1.78
N GLU A 133 15.71 -7.11 -1.72
CA GLU A 133 16.62 -6.15 -2.35
C GLU A 133 18.06 -6.37 -1.89
N ASN A 134 18.27 -6.43 -0.57
CA ASN A 134 19.58 -6.64 0.01
C ASN A 134 20.20 -8.01 -0.38
N ARG A 135 19.39 -9.08 -0.29
CA ARG A 135 19.84 -10.45 -0.60
C ARG A 135 20.23 -10.61 -2.07
N LYS A 136 19.52 -9.96 -2.99
CA LYS A 136 19.73 -10.07 -4.43
C LYS A 136 20.64 -8.98 -5.00
N GLY A 137 20.94 -7.94 -4.23
CA GLY A 137 21.68 -6.77 -4.73
C GLY A 137 20.93 -6.01 -5.82
N VAL A 138 19.60 -5.95 -5.74
CA VAL A 138 18.72 -5.27 -6.69
C VAL A 138 18.03 -4.08 -6.02
N ARG A 139 17.51 -3.16 -6.82
CA ARG A 139 16.71 -2.03 -6.38
C ARG A 139 15.32 -2.11 -7.01
N ILE A 140 14.28 -2.00 -6.22
CA ILE A 140 12.89 -1.88 -6.66
C ILE A 140 12.62 -0.42 -7.03
N ASN A 141 12.00 -0.18 -8.19
CA ASN A 141 11.65 1.17 -8.63
C ASN A 141 10.49 1.76 -7.83
N GLY A 142 9.57 0.92 -7.39
CA GLY A 142 8.44 1.37 -6.60
C GLY A 142 7.34 0.33 -6.44
N ILE A 143 6.31 0.76 -5.75
CA ILE A 143 5.12 -0.04 -5.41
C ILE A 143 3.88 0.64 -5.97
N VAL A 144 2.98 -0.14 -6.55
CA VAL A 144 1.70 0.33 -7.11
C VAL A 144 0.57 -0.49 -6.53
N MET A 145 -0.52 0.18 -6.19
CA MET A 145 -1.72 -0.48 -5.68
C MET A 145 -3.00 0.19 -6.22
N ASP A 146 -4.09 -0.57 -6.32
CA ASP A 146 -5.38 -0.13 -6.86
C ASP A 146 -6.31 0.52 -5.81
N ASN A 147 -5.73 1.17 -4.80
CA ASN A 147 -6.45 1.81 -3.71
C ASN A 147 -5.92 3.22 -3.40
N LEU A 148 -6.36 3.79 -2.27
CA LEU A 148 -6.05 5.18 -1.90
C LEU A 148 -4.58 5.39 -1.51
N SER A 149 -3.94 4.39 -0.88
CA SER A 149 -2.57 4.46 -0.41
C SER A 149 -1.93 3.07 -0.40
N ILE A 150 -0.61 3.01 -0.55
CA ILE A 150 0.17 1.77 -0.44
C ILE A 150 0.19 1.21 0.99
N ASP A 151 0.14 2.07 2.01
CA ASP A 151 -0.09 1.63 3.38
C ASP A 151 -1.56 1.34 3.61
N SER A 152 -1.88 0.34 4.41
CA SER A 152 -3.26 0.04 4.79
C SER A 152 -3.89 1.21 5.54
N GLY A 153 -5.18 1.43 5.38
CA GLY A 153 -5.86 2.58 5.99
C GLY A 153 -5.79 2.64 7.51
N GLU A 154 -5.61 1.50 8.17
CA GLU A 154 -5.44 1.45 9.62
C GLU A 154 -4.00 1.76 10.09
N SER A 155 -3.02 1.73 9.18
CA SER A 155 -1.63 1.96 9.54
C SER A 155 -1.35 3.37 10.06
N GLY A 156 -2.16 4.34 9.65
CA GLY A 156 -2.06 5.74 10.12
C GLY A 156 -2.57 5.99 11.54
N ARG A 157 -3.21 5.00 12.19
CA ARG A 157 -3.83 5.22 13.51
C ARG A 157 -2.90 5.12 14.69
N GLY A 158 -1.68 4.64 14.52
CA GLY A 158 -0.77 4.37 15.63
C GLY A 158 -1.27 3.28 16.58
N SER A 159 -0.40 2.71 17.38
CA SER A 159 -0.76 1.63 18.33
C SER A 159 -1.67 2.10 19.47
N ASP A 160 -1.75 3.40 19.74
CA ASP A 160 -2.59 4.01 20.76
C ASP A 160 -3.95 4.51 20.24
N GLY A 161 -4.19 4.40 18.93
CA GLY A 161 -5.41 4.88 18.27
C GLY A 161 -5.60 6.40 18.28
N LYS A 162 -4.63 7.16 18.82
CA LYS A 162 -4.73 8.62 19.06
C LYS A 162 -3.92 9.44 18.07
N ASN A 163 -2.86 8.87 17.53
CA ASN A 163 -2.01 9.56 16.58
C ASN A 163 -2.33 9.10 15.16
N PRO A 164 -3.03 9.90 14.34
CA PRO A 164 -3.28 9.56 12.94
C PRO A 164 -2.00 9.47 12.11
N TYR A 165 -0.89 9.97 12.62
CA TYR A 165 0.44 9.94 11.99
C TYR A 165 1.42 9.06 12.79
N GLY A 166 0.90 8.14 13.62
CA GLY A 166 1.72 7.24 14.43
C GLY A 166 2.65 6.36 13.58
N ASP A 167 3.40 5.50 14.22
CA ASP A 167 4.48 4.68 13.62
C ASP A 167 4.03 3.71 12.51
N GLY A 168 2.87 3.94 11.89
CA GLY A 168 2.16 3.00 11.05
C GLY A 168 2.27 3.20 9.53
N TRP A 169 2.86 4.26 9.04
CA TRP A 169 3.08 4.47 7.60
C TRP A 169 4.35 3.75 7.14
N TYR A 170 4.37 2.43 7.31
CA TYR A 170 5.58 1.61 7.14
C TYR A 170 6.16 1.66 5.74
N THR A 171 5.29 1.64 4.72
CA THR A 171 5.74 1.65 3.34
C THR A 171 6.36 2.98 2.97
N HIS A 172 5.78 4.08 3.44
CA HIS A 172 6.33 5.43 3.24
C HIS A 172 7.59 5.71 4.07
N GLN A 173 7.80 4.99 5.18
CA GLN A 173 8.94 5.22 6.06
C GLN A 173 10.16 4.36 5.72
N LEU A 174 9.94 3.20 5.11
CA LEU A 174 10.98 2.20 4.83
C LEU A 174 11.36 2.12 3.35
N GLY A 175 10.56 2.74 2.48
CA GLY A 175 10.77 2.76 1.02
C GLY A 175 11.90 3.66 0.54
#